data_639f26797d4aba38c84ac9d09541d7b6
#
_entry.id   639f26797d4aba38c84ac9d09541d7b6
#
_cell.length_a   1.000
_cell.length_b   1.000
_cell.length_c   1.000
_cell.angle_alpha   90.00
_cell.angle_beta   90.00
_cell.angle_gamma   90.00
#
_symmetry.space_group_name_H-M   'P 1'
#
loop_
_entity.id
_entity.type
_entity.pdbx_description
1 polymer ?
#
loop_
_entity_poly.entity_id
_entity_poly.type
_entity_poly.pdbx_seq_one_letter_code
_entity_poly.pdbx_strand_id
1 'polypeptide(L)'
;GKQTEEYFKSLGAGGLPFDQGLCVIAREQIKEEFREGYVSMFTPENAIREYNAGNNHLQYDFMISQNGEDYHWIRVETFLFYSEEDSSVHMFSYRRNIDAEKKREWQAAIDEMTKLLSKKATERLIDKQLSESPDKMYAFFIFDIDEFKMVNDRYGHSFGDFCICSFSDILKSHFREGDILGRIGGDEFAAFIQVSDTECVEEKVKILSSALHTVIGRGDI
;
A
#
# COMPACT_ATOMS: atom_id res chain seq x y z
N GLY A 1 1.75 0.19 -33.40
CA GLY A 1 2.56 -0.60 -34.34
C GLY A 1 1.94 -1.98 -34.59
N LYS A 2 2.46 -2.76 -35.56
CA LYS A 2 1.90 -4.07 -35.94
C LYS A 2 1.65 -5.03 -34.75
N GLN A 3 2.56 -5.08 -33.78
CA GLN A 3 2.41 -5.93 -32.58
C GLN A 3 1.21 -5.52 -31.72
N THR A 4 0.93 -4.25 -31.59
CA THR A 4 -0.23 -3.74 -30.86
C THR A 4 -1.52 -4.12 -31.58
N GLU A 5 -1.55 -4.02 -32.90
CA GLU A 5 -2.72 -4.37 -33.72
C GLU A 5 -3.02 -5.87 -33.68
N GLU A 6 -2.00 -6.73 -33.74
CA GLU A 6 -2.14 -8.17 -33.61
C GLU A 6 -2.65 -8.57 -32.21
N TYR A 7 -2.17 -7.89 -31.17
CA TYR A 7 -2.63 -8.08 -29.81
C TYR A 7 -4.11 -7.70 -29.65
N PHE A 8 -4.52 -6.53 -30.15
CA PHE A 8 -5.94 -6.13 -30.15
C PHE A 8 -6.82 -7.11 -30.93
N LYS A 9 -6.34 -7.62 -32.07
CA LYS A 9 -7.05 -8.64 -32.85
C LYS A 9 -7.24 -9.95 -32.07
N SER A 10 -6.22 -10.39 -31.34
CA SER A 10 -6.28 -11.64 -30.55
C SER A 10 -7.31 -11.58 -29.41
N LEU A 11 -7.62 -10.37 -28.93
CA LEU A 11 -8.64 -10.12 -27.90
C LEU A 11 -10.04 -9.80 -28.45
N GLY A 12 -10.23 -9.89 -29.75
CA GLY A 12 -11.50 -9.49 -30.39
C GLY A 12 -11.72 -7.97 -30.46
N ALA A 13 -10.69 -7.19 -30.18
CA ALA A 13 -10.70 -5.72 -30.21
C ALA A 13 -10.12 -5.12 -31.51
N GLY A 14 -9.74 -5.96 -32.47
CA GLY A 14 -9.18 -5.54 -33.75
C GLY A 14 -10.20 -4.74 -34.57
N GLY A 15 -9.82 -3.50 -34.99
CA GLY A 15 -10.66 -2.60 -35.75
C GLY A 15 -11.68 -1.79 -34.93
N LEU A 16 -11.70 -1.93 -33.61
CA LEU A 16 -12.48 -1.07 -32.73
C LEU A 16 -11.81 0.29 -32.56
N PRO A 17 -12.56 1.37 -32.29
CA PRO A 17 -12.00 2.61 -31.77
C PRO A 17 -11.16 2.37 -30.52
N PHE A 18 -10.16 3.20 -30.30
CA PHE A 18 -9.16 3.00 -29.24
C PHE A 18 -9.78 2.89 -27.85
N ASP A 19 -10.74 3.73 -27.52
CA ASP A 19 -11.50 3.74 -26.27
C ASP A 19 -12.28 2.43 -26.04
N GLN A 20 -12.91 1.92 -27.07
CA GLN A 20 -13.61 0.63 -27.03
C GLN A 20 -12.63 -0.53 -26.86
N GLY A 21 -11.47 -0.46 -27.53
CA GLY A 21 -10.38 -1.42 -27.35
C GLY A 21 -9.85 -1.47 -25.91
N LEU A 22 -9.71 -0.33 -25.25
CA LEU A 22 -9.34 -0.25 -23.83
C LEU A 22 -10.36 -0.96 -22.93
N CYS A 23 -11.66 -0.74 -23.18
CA CYS A 23 -12.72 -1.39 -22.42
C CYS A 23 -12.71 -2.93 -22.60
N VAL A 24 -12.43 -3.42 -23.80
CA VAL A 24 -12.30 -4.88 -24.05
C VAL A 24 -11.13 -5.45 -23.27
N ILE A 25 -9.94 -4.83 -23.33
CA ILE A 25 -8.77 -5.27 -22.56
C ILE A 25 -9.09 -5.27 -21.07
N ALA A 26 -9.70 -4.19 -20.58
CA ALA A 26 -10.05 -4.06 -19.17
C ALA A 26 -10.96 -5.20 -18.71
N ARG A 27 -11.99 -5.52 -19.50
CA ARG A 27 -12.94 -6.59 -19.18
C ARG A 27 -12.33 -7.97 -19.23
N GLU A 28 -11.57 -8.28 -20.26
CA GLU A 28 -11.08 -9.63 -20.53
C GLU A 28 -9.84 -10.01 -19.71
N GLN A 29 -8.99 -9.05 -19.35
CA GLN A 29 -7.71 -9.37 -18.76
C GLN A 29 -7.44 -8.71 -17.41
N ILE A 30 -8.03 -7.54 -17.13
CA ILE A 30 -7.71 -6.76 -15.94
C ILE A 30 -8.64 -7.18 -14.79
N LYS A 31 -8.05 -7.37 -13.60
CA LYS A 31 -8.80 -7.65 -12.37
C LYS A 31 -9.79 -6.51 -12.10
N GLU A 32 -11.00 -6.85 -11.71
CA GLU A 32 -12.17 -5.98 -11.66
C GLU A 32 -11.89 -4.62 -10.96
N GLU A 33 -11.22 -4.65 -9.82
CA GLU A 33 -10.90 -3.47 -9.01
C GLU A 33 -10.04 -2.41 -9.72
N PHE A 34 -9.31 -2.79 -10.80
CA PHE A 34 -8.43 -1.89 -11.56
C PHE A 34 -9.03 -1.42 -12.88
N ARG A 35 -10.16 -1.96 -13.32
CA ARG A 35 -10.71 -1.73 -14.67
C ARG A 35 -11.04 -0.28 -14.93
N GLU A 36 -11.76 0.35 -14.01
CA GLU A 36 -12.20 1.75 -14.12
C GLU A 36 -10.99 2.69 -14.17
N GLY A 37 -10.03 2.53 -13.24
CA GLY A 37 -8.81 3.32 -13.21
C GLY A 37 -7.97 3.16 -14.48
N TYR A 38 -7.86 1.94 -15.01
CA TYR A 38 -7.16 1.69 -16.26
C TYR A 38 -7.82 2.40 -17.46
N VAL A 39 -9.13 2.25 -17.62
CA VAL A 39 -9.85 2.89 -18.73
C VAL A 39 -9.75 4.40 -18.63
N SER A 40 -10.06 4.98 -17.46
CA SER A 40 -10.05 6.44 -17.27
C SER A 40 -8.65 7.05 -17.48
N MET A 41 -7.58 6.34 -17.08
CA MET A 41 -6.21 6.83 -17.20
C MET A 41 -5.77 6.99 -18.67
N PHE A 42 -6.17 6.06 -19.54
CA PHE A 42 -5.66 5.95 -20.92
C PHE A 42 -6.66 6.40 -21.99
N THR A 43 -7.78 7.07 -21.63
CA THR A 43 -8.66 7.69 -22.62
C THR A 43 -7.98 8.84 -23.34
N PRO A 44 -8.33 9.10 -24.62
CA PRO A 44 -7.79 10.24 -25.39
C PRO A 44 -8.04 11.59 -24.69
N GLU A 45 -9.22 11.76 -24.09
CA GLU A 45 -9.61 12.97 -23.37
C GLU A 45 -8.70 13.21 -22.15
N ASN A 46 -8.41 12.15 -21.39
CA ASN A 46 -7.50 12.25 -20.25
C ASN A 46 -6.08 12.55 -20.71
N ALA A 47 -5.59 11.89 -21.75
CA ALA A 47 -4.25 12.12 -22.29
C ALA A 47 -4.05 13.58 -22.73
N ILE A 48 -5.03 14.15 -23.44
CA ILE A 48 -4.99 15.55 -23.87
C ILE A 48 -5.04 16.49 -22.65
N ARG A 49 -5.89 16.20 -21.68
CA ARG A 49 -6.00 17.01 -20.46
C ARG A 49 -4.69 17.03 -19.67
N GLU A 50 -4.08 15.86 -19.44
CA GLU A 50 -2.81 15.73 -18.72
C GLU A 50 -1.68 16.42 -19.47
N TYR A 51 -1.58 16.23 -20.80
CA TYR A 51 -0.59 16.92 -21.63
C TYR A 51 -0.71 18.44 -21.52
N ASN A 52 -1.93 18.99 -21.63
CA ASN A 52 -2.19 20.42 -21.52
C ASN A 52 -1.90 20.98 -20.11
N ALA A 53 -2.00 20.13 -19.08
CA ALA A 53 -1.60 20.47 -17.70
C ALA A 53 -0.08 20.40 -17.48
N GLY A 54 0.70 20.02 -18.51
CA GLY A 54 2.16 19.86 -18.43
C GLY A 54 2.63 18.49 -17.93
N ASN A 55 1.69 17.56 -17.68
CA ASN A 55 2.01 16.19 -17.29
C ASN A 55 2.14 15.32 -18.55
N ASN A 56 3.36 15.02 -18.93
CA ASN A 56 3.68 14.24 -20.13
C ASN A 56 4.04 12.77 -19.84
N HIS A 57 3.90 12.32 -18.58
CA HIS A 57 4.17 10.94 -18.16
C HIS A 57 3.05 10.42 -17.29
N LEU A 58 2.34 9.39 -17.75
CA LEU A 58 1.30 8.69 -17.02
C LEU A 58 1.79 7.31 -16.60
N GLN A 59 1.41 6.87 -15.41
CA GLN A 59 1.75 5.55 -14.89
C GLN A 59 0.54 4.93 -14.19
N TYR A 60 0.30 3.64 -14.44
CA TYR A 60 -0.74 2.89 -13.75
C TYR A 60 -0.30 1.46 -13.45
N ASP A 61 -0.47 1.04 -12.21
CA ASP A 61 -0.20 -0.32 -11.74
C ASP A 61 -1.52 -1.08 -11.61
N PHE A 62 -1.60 -2.26 -12.22
CA PHE A 62 -2.80 -3.10 -12.16
C PHE A 62 -2.44 -4.58 -12.27
N MET A 63 -3.41 -5.44 -11.96
CA MET A 63 -3.25 -6.87 -12.10
C MET A 63 -3.91 -7.38 -13.39
N ILE A 64 -3.19 -8.22 -14.15
CA ILE A 64 -3.61 -8.82 -15.40
C ILE A 64 -3.54 -10.35 -15.31
N SER A 65 -4.49 -11.03 -15.92
CA SER A 65 -4.48 -12.47 -16.12
C SER A 65 -4.91 -12.83 -17.54
N GLN A 66 -4.41 -13.94 -18.07
CA GLN A 66 -4.85 -14.49 -19.35
C GLN A 66 -5.95 -15.55 -19.19
N ASN A 67 -6.03 -16.19 -18.03
CA ASN A 67 -6.97 -17.28 -17.72
C ASN A 67 -8.02 -16.91 -16.65
N GLY A 68 -7.94 -15.71 -16.08
CA GLY A 68 -8.82 -15.23 -15.00
C GLY A 68 -8.45 -15.73 -13.60
N GLU A 69 -7.38 -16.52 -13.47
CA GLU A 69 -6.93 -17.09 -12.18
C GLU A 69 -5.55 -16.60 -11.77
N ASP A 70 -4.57 -16.71 -12.65
CA ASP A 70 -3.18 -16.32 -12.36
C ASP A 70 -2.95 -14.83 -12.67
N TYR A 71 -3.07 -13.99 -11.66
CA TYR A 71 -2.89 -12.56 -11.80
C TYR A 71 -1.44 -12.13 -11.54
N HIS A 72 -0.91 -11.29 -12.43
CA HIS A 72 0.40 -10.69 -12.37
C HIS A 72 0.30 -9.16 -12.29
N TRP A 73 1.16 -8.55 -11.50
CA TRP A 73 1.29 -7.10 -11.44
C TRP A 73 1.99 -6.55 -12.67
N ILE A 74 1.32 -5.65 -13.34
CA ILE A 74 1.84 -4.93 -14.51
C ILE A 74 1.83 -3.44 -14.22
N ARG A 75 2.90 -2.77 -14.61
CA ARG A 75 2.96 -1.31 -14.73
C ARG A 75 2.91 -0.94 -16.20
N VAL A 76 1.97 -0.07 -16.56
CA VAL A 76 1.99 0.65 -17.85
C VAL A 76 2.56 2.03 -17.59
N GLU A 77 3.56 2.39 -18.36
CA GLU A 77 4.12 3.73 -18.44
C GLU A 77 3.83 4.31 -19.81
N THR A 78 3.29 5.53 -19.85
CA THR A 78 2.84 6.20 -21.06
C THR A 78 3.46 7.59 -21.14
N PHE A 79 4.12 7.87 -22.24
CA PHE A 79 4.68 9.18 -22.54
C PHE A 79 3.80 9.88 -23.56
N LEU A 80 3.45 11.13 -23.26
CA LEU A 80 2.64 12.00 -24.10
C LEU A 80 3.55 13.00 -24.78
N PHE A 81 3.38 13.19 -26.09
CA PHE A 81 4.13 14.16 -26.88
C PHE A 81 3.28 14.71 -28.01
N TYR A 82 3.56 15.93 -28.39
CA TYR A 82 2.91 16.56 -29.52
C TYR A 82 3.66 16.22 -30.80
N SER A 83 2.93 15.86 -31.86
CA SER A 83 3.48 15.65 -33.21
C SER A 83 3.09 16.82 -34.09
N GLU A 84 4.09 17.45 -34.73
CA GLU A 84 3.88 18.51 -35.69
C GLU A 84 3.35 17.98 -37.01
N GLU A 85 3.59 16.69 -37.32
CA GLU A 85 3.21 16.09 -38.62
C GLU A 85 1.69 16.04 -38.82
N ASP A 86 0.94 15.76 -37.73
CA ASP A 86 -0.52 15.65 -37.76
C ASP A 86 -1.22 16.59 -36.77
N SER A 87 -0.46 17.47 -36.12
CA SER A 87 -0.94 18.46 -35.16
C SER A 87 -1.76 17.84 -34.03
N SER A 88 -1.32 16.69 -33.51
CA SER A 88 -2.01 15.96 -32.45
C SER A 88 -1.10 15.49 -31.30
N VAL A 89 -1.72 15.18 -30.17
CA VAL A 89 -1.03 14.58 -29.04
C VAL A 89 -0.99 13.06 -29.22
N HIS A 90 0.20 12.53 -29.15
CA HIS A 90 0.47 11.10 -29.28
C HIS A 90 0.77 10.47 -27.93
N MET A 91 0.48 9.16 -27.81
CA MET A 91 0.84 8.32 -26.68
C MET A 91 1.82 7.22 -27.11
N PHE A 92 2.92 7.09 -26.39
CA PHE A 92 3.79 5.93 -26.46
C PHE A 92 3.72 5.20 -25.11
N SER A 93 3.23 3.96 -25.14
CA SER A 93 3.06 3.16 -23.92
C SER A 93 3.87 1.87 -24.00
N TYR A 94 4.47 1.50 -22.88
CA TYR A 94 5.04 0.17 -22.69
C TYR A 94 4.60 -0.39 -21.33
N ARG A 95 4.63 -1.69 -21.22
CA ARG A 95 4.27 -2.40 -19.99
C ARG A 95 5.39 -3.31 -19.53
N ARG A 96 5.55 -3.43 -18.21
CA ARG A 96 6.48 -4.36 -17.58
C ARG A 96 5.83 -5.11 -16.43
N ASN A 97 6.28 -6.35 -16.21
CA ASN A 97 5.91 -7.09 -15.02
C ASN A 97 6.64 -6.49 -13.81
N ILE A 98 5.90 -6.25 -12.73
CA ILE A 98 6.39 -5.68 -11.47
C ILE A 98 6.12 -6.59 -10.27
N ASP A 99 5.85 -7.90 -10.46
CA ASP A 99 5.61 -8.85 -9.36
C ASP A 99 6.76 -8.86 -8.36
N ALA A 100 8.00 -8.88 -8.85
CA ALA A 100 9.18 -8.86 -7.99
C ALA A 100 9.34 -7.53 -7.23
N GLU A 101 8.90 -6.41 -7.81
CA GLU A 101 8.90 -5.10 -7.16
C GLU A 101 7.84 -5.08 -6.05
N LYS A 102 6.61 -5.49 -6.34
CA LYS A 102 5.51 -5.59 -5.37
C LYS A 102 5.83 -6.56 -4.23
N LYS A 103 6.42 -7.72 -4.56
CA LYS A 103 6.85 -8.69 -3.53
C LYS A 103 7.88 -8.08 -2.57
N ARG A 104 8.86 -7.34 -3.10
CA ARG A 104 9.86 -6.63 -2.26
C ARG A 104 9.21 -5.52 -1.43
N GLU A 105 8.28 -4.75 -2.00
CA GLU A 105 7.53 -3.74 -1.27
C GLU A 105 6.73 -4.36 -0.11
N TRP A 106 6.09 -5.50 -0.34
CA TRP A 106 5.34 -6.21 0.70
C TRP A 106 6.25 -6.79 1.77
N GLN A 107 7.38 -7.38 1.39
CA GLN A 107 8.37 -7.88 2.35
C GLN A 107 8.95 -6.74 3.20
N ALA A 108 9.25 -5.59 2.60
CA ALA A 108 9.72 -4.41 3.31
C ALA A 108 8.62 -3.70 4.13
N ALA A 109 7.34 -4.03 3.90
CA ALA A 109 6.22 -3.43 4.64
C ALA A 109 6.01 -4.04 6.03
N ILE A 110 6.55 -5.22 6.28
CA ILE A 110 6.39 -5.96 7.55
C ILE A 110 7.74 -6.08 8.24
N ASP A 111 7.76 -5.77 9.54
CA ASP A 111 8.90 -6.07 10.40
C ASP A 111 9.04 -7.57 10.62
N GLU A 112 10.19 -8.14 10.30
CA GLU A 112 10.40 -9.59 10.29
C GLU A 112 10.29 -10.22 11.69
N MET A 113 10.66 -9.49 12.74
CA MET A 113 10.64 -9.97 14.12
C MET A 113 9.23 -9.97 14.70
N THR A 114 8.56 -8.83 14.63
CA THR A 114 7.26 -8.61 15.29
C THR A 114 6.06 -8.95 14.42
N LYS A 115 6.24 -9.03 13.10
CA LYS A 115 5.15 -9.15 12.09
C LYS A 115 4.17 -7.98 12.10
N LEU A 116 4.53 -6.87 12.73
CA LEU A 116 3.85 -5.58 12.61
C LEU A 116 4.29 -4.86 11.33
N LEU A 117 3.63 -3.77 11.00
CA LEU A 117 4.07 -2.92 9.90
C LEU A 117 5.44 -2.31 10.20
N SER A 118 6.29 -2.20 9.18
CA SER A 118 7.51 -1.42 9.25
C SER A 118 7.20 0.08 9.36
N LYS A 119 8.14 0.89 9.85
CA LYS A 119 8.00 2.35 9.94
C LYS A 119 7.44 2.97 8.67
N LYS A 120 8.06 2.69 7.52
CA LYS A 120 7.66 3.23 6.22
C LYS A 120 6.25 2.82 5.79
N ALA A 121 5.86 1.58 6.07
CA ALA A 121 4.52 1.11 5.77
C ALA A 121 3.47 1.74 6.68
N THR A 122 3.79 1.92 7.96
CA THR A 122 2.96 2.61 8.96
C THR A 122 2.68 4.04 8.53
N GLU A 123 3.72 4.82 8.23
CA GLU A 123 3.61 6.20 7.75
C GLU A 123 2.72 6.29 6.50
N ARG A 124 2.98 5.46 5.49
CA ARG A 124 2.21 5.46 4.23
C ARG A 124 0.74 5.13 4.44
N LEU A 125 0.41 4.17 5.32
CA LEU A 125 -0.98 3.81 5.58
C LEU A 125 -1.72 4.89 6.38
N ILE A 126 -1.04 5.57 7.31
CA ILE A 126 -1.58 6.71 8.05
C ILE A 126 -1.89 7.85 7.06
N ASP A 127 -0.94 8.24 6.21
CA ASP A 127 -1.13 9.30 5.22
C ASP A 127 -2.30 8.99 4.29
N LYS A 128 -2.40 7.74 3.84
CA LYS A 128 -3.52 7.27 3.01
C LYS A 128 -4.85 7.42 3.74
N GLN A 129 -4.94 6.95 4.99
CA GLN A 129 -6.18 6.98 5.76
C GLN A 129 -6.62 8.41 6.08
N LEU A 130 -5.67 9.31 6.38
CA LEU A 130 -5.94 10.73 6.59
C LEU A 130 -6.44 11.41 5.32
N SER A 131 -5.88 11.09 4.16
CA SER A 131 -6.30 11.66 2.88
C SER A 131 -7.66 11.14 2.40
N GLU A 132 -7.97 9.86 2.63
CA GLU A 132 -9.24 9.25 2.23
C GLU A 132 -10.42 9.61 3.15
N SER A 133 -10.13 9.98 4.41
CA SER A 133 -11.17 10.29 5.40
C SER A 133 -10.75 11.45 6.32
N PRO A 134 -10.60 12.67 5.78
CA PRO A 134 -10.08 13.82 6.53
C PRO A 134 -11.02 14.32 7.63
N ASP A 135 -12.32 14.02 7.54
CA ASP A 135 -13.33 14.43 8.50
C ASP A 135 -13.49 13.49 9.70
N LYS A 136 -12.70 12.42 9.75
CA LYS A 136 -12.74 11.46 10.86
C LYS A 136 -11.76 11.87 11.98
N MET A 137 -12.09 11.48 13.20
CA MET A 137 -11.20 11.64 14.35
C MET A 137 -10.31 10.40 14.48
N TYR A 138 -9.04 10.65 14.75
CA TYR A 138 -8.05 9.60 14.91
C TYR A 138 -7.25 9.82 16.19
N ALA A 139 -6.77 8.72 16.77
CA ALA A 139 -5.80 8.72 17.85
C ALA A 139 -4.49 8.07 17.38
N PHE A 140 -3.38 8.72 17.68
CA PHE A 140 -2.04 8.21 17.42
C PHE A 140 -1.34 7.93 18.74
N PHE A 141 -0.89 6.70 18.91
CA PHE A 141 -0.16 6.23 20.08
C PHE A 141 1.28 5.95 19.71
N ILE A 142 2.18 6.34 20.56
CA ILE A 142 3.60 5.95 20.50
C ILE A 142 3.90 5.19 21.78
N PHE A 143 4.59 4.07 21.63
CA PHE A 143 5.03 3.23 22.73
C PHE A 143 6.54 3.04 22.65
N ASP A 144 7.16 2.98 23.80
CA ASP A 144 8.59 2.72 23.97
C ASP A 144 8.78 1.72 25.10
N ILE A 145 9.77 0.83 25.00
CA ILE A 145 10.08 -0.11 26.08
C ILE A 145 11.10 0.55 26.99
N ASP A 146 10.65 0.94 28.17
CA ASP A 146 11.48 1.60 29.18
C ASP A 146 12.77 0.80 29.46
N GLU A 147 13.89 1.53 29.48
CA GLU A 147 15.22 1.00 29.80
C GLU A 147 15.65 -0.22 28.95
N PHE A 148 15.14 -0.35 27.72
CA PHE A 148 15.41 -1.51 26.84
C PHE A 148 16.89 -1.81 26.65
N LYS A 149 17.73 -0.78 26.58
CA LYS A 149 19.18 -0.96 26.53
C LYS A 149 19.69 -1.69 27.77
N MET A 150 19.22 -1.33 28.97
CA MET A 150 19.63 -2.00 30.22
C MET A 150 19.18 -3.47 30.25
N VAL A 151 18.00 -3.76 29.69
CA VAL A 151 17.53 -5.15 29.52
C VAL A 151 18.52 -5.94 28.66
N ASN A 152 18.92 -5.40 27.51
CA ASN A 152 19.91 -6.03 26.61
C ASN A 152 21.27 -6.23 27.28
N ASP A 153 21.76 -5.21 27.98
CA ASP A 153 23.07 -5.24 28.65
C ASP A 153 23.10 -6.27 29.78
N ARG A 154 21.98 -6.47 30.49
CA ARG A 154 21.88 -7.38 31.63
C ARG A 154 21.55 -8.82 31.25
N TYR A 155 20.64 -9.03 30.28
CA TYR A 155 20.06 -10.33 29.96
C TYR A 155 20.42 -10.83 28.54
N GLY A 156 21.10 -10.00 27.76
CA GLY A 156 21.52 -10.29 26.40
C GLY A 156 20.44 -10.00 25.35
N HIS A 157 20.86 -9.86 24.09
CA HIS A 157 20.00 -9.49 22.99
C HIS A 157 18.84 -10.47 22.74
N SER A 158 19.06 -11.77 22.93
CA SER A 158 17.98 -12.76 22.74
C SER A 158 16.81 -12.55 23.71
N PHE A 159 17.08 -12.06 24.93
CA PHE A 159 16.02 -11.71 25.87
C PHE A 159 15.35 -10.38 25.48
N GLY A 160 16.10 -9.41 24.98
CA GLY A 160 15.54 -8.19 24.40
C GLY A 160 14.61 -8.48 23.21
N ASP A 161 15.01 -9.38 22.31
CA ASP A 161 14.17 -9.82 21.18
C ASP A 161 12.88 -10.47 21.67
N PHE A 162 12.96 -11.28 22.73
CA PHE A 162 11.78 -11.86 23.38
C PHE A 162 10.85 -10.77 23.96
N CYS A 163 11.40 -9.73 24.61
CA CYS A 163 10.63 -8.60 25.10
C CYS A 163 9.92 -7.85 23.98
N ILE A 164 10.61 -7.57 22.88
CA ILE A 164 10.04 -6.93 21.67
C ILE A 164 8.88 -7.75 21.10
N CYS A 165 9.06 -9.06 20.95
CA CYS A 165 8.01 -9.95 20.45
C CYS A 165 6.82 -10.00 21.39
N SER A 166 7.05 -10.16 22.69
CA SER A 166 6.01 -10.19 23.71
C SER A 166 5.21 -8.89 23.74
N PHE A 167 5.88 -7.75 23.67
CA PHE A 167 5.24 -6.44 23.60
C PHE A 167 4.36 -6.30 22.36
N SER A 168 4.87 -6.72 21.20
CA SER A 168 4.10 -6.70 19.95
C SER A 168 2.85 -7.57 20.00
N ASP A 169 2.91 -8.73 20.66
CA ASP A 169 1.78 -9.64 20.78
C ASP A 169 0.70 -9.07 21.72
N ILE A 170 1.10 -8.34 22.77
CA ILE A 170 0.16 -7.59 23.60
C ILE A 170 -0.55 -6.53 22.78
N LEU A 171 0.19 -5.73 22.00
CA LEU A 171 -0.42 -4.71 21.14
C LEU A 171 -1.43 -5.35 20.18
N LYS A 172 -1.04 -6.41 19.45
CA LYS A 172 -1.95 -7.12 18.54
C LYS A 172 -3.23 -7.60 19.22
N SER A 173 -3.15 -8.06 20.46
CA SER A 173 -4.33 -8.56 21.20
C SER A 173 -5.28 -7.46 21.63
N HIS A 174 -4.82 -6.20 21.68
CA HIS A 174 -5.60 -5.06 22.15
C HIS A 174 -6.08 -4.12 21.03
N PHE A 175 -5.65 -4.34 19.80
CA PHE A 175 -6.10 -3.57 18.63
C PHE A 175 -6.85 -4.49 17.67
N ARG A 176 -7.79 -3.92 16.94
CA ARG A 176 -8.66 -4.65 16.01
C ARG A 176 -8.04 -4.73 14.61
N GLU A 177 -8.52 -5.65 13.82
CA GLU A 177 -8.26 -5.67 12.39
C GLU A 177 -8.72 -4.35 11.75
N GLY A 178 -7.82 -3.70 11.02
CA GLY A 178 -8.06 -2.36 10.44
C GLY A 178 -7.42 -1.21 11.22
N ASP A 179 -7.01 -1.40 12.48
CA ASP A 179 -6.13 -0.47 13.17
C ASP A 179 -4.71 -0.61 12.61
N ILE A 180 -4.00 0.51 12.46
CA ILE A 180 -2.63 0.50 11.95
C ILE A 180 -1.68 0.31 13.13
N LEU A 181 -0.94 -0.81 13.13
CA LEU A 181 0.08 -1.12 14.13
C LEU A 181 1.44 -1.27 13.46
N GLY A 182 2.45 -0.58 13.96
CA GLY A 182 3.80 -0.62 13.40
C GLY A 182 4.90 -0.62 14.45
N ARG A 183 6.04 -1.21 14.07
CA ARG A 183 7.31 -1.02 14.77
C ARG A 183 8.08 0.08 14.03
N ILE A 184 8.29 1.21 14.70
CA ILE A 184 8.86 2.42 14.09
C ILE A 184 10.32 2.66 14.47
N GLY A 185 10.83 1.92 15.45
CA GLY A 185 12.21 1.96 15.91
C GLY A 185 12.66 0.60 16.44
N GLY A 186 13.78 0.55 17.14
CA GLY A 186 14.30 -0.67 17.75
C GLY A 186 13.36 -1.22 18.81
N ASP A 187 12.94 -0.38 19.74
CA ASP A 187 12.06 -0.62 20.88
C ASP A 187 10.80 0.27 20.82
N GLU A 188 10.62 1.03 19.73
CA GLU A 188 9.52 1.97 19.54
C GLU A 188 8.43 1.37 18.65
N PHE A 189 7.18 1.53 19.10
CA PHE A 189 5.98 1.07 18.38
C PHE A 189 4.99 2.21 18.21
N ALA A 190 4.14 2.09 17.20
CA ALA A 190 3.06 3.04 16.96
C ALA A 190 1.75 2.31 16.70
N ALA A 191 0.65 2.95 17.14
CA ALA A 191 -0.69 2.57 16.75
C ALA A 191 -1.46 3.80 16.28
N PHE A 192 -2.23 3.63 15.19
CA PHE A 192 -3.12 4.66 14.66
C PHE A 192 -4.51 4.07 14.46
N ILE A 193 -5.50 4.67 15.13
CA ILE A 193 -6.86 4.15 15.17
C ILE A 193 -7.88 5.24 14.90
N GLN A 194 -8.98 4.89 14.25
CA GLN A 194 -10.14 5.76 14.17
C GLN A 194 -10.95 5.68 15.47
N VAL A 195 -11.30 6.82 16.04
CA VAL A 195 -12.07 6.94 17.28
C VAL A 195 -13.33 7.77 17.06
N SER A 196 -14.34 7.57 17.92
CA SER A 196 -15.57 8.38 17.93
C SER A 196 -15.41 9.67 18.73
N ASP A 197 -14.65 9.61 19.82
CA ASP A 197 -14.47 10.67 20.80
C ASP A 197 -13.19 10.47 21.62
N THR A 198 -12.90 11.41 22.50
CA THR A 198 -11.74 11.37 23.39
C THR A 198 -11.88 10.39 24.55
N GLU A 199 -13.11 10.06 24.96
CA GLU A 199 -13.35 9.11 26.05
C GLU A 199 -12.88 7.70 25.64
N CYS A 200 -13.12 7.31 24.39
CA CYS A 200 -12.59 6.06 23.81
C CYS A 200 -11.06 5.98 23.87
N VAL A 201 -10.36 7.11 23.68
CA VAL A 201 -8.90 7.15 23.79
C VAL A 201 -8.44 6.94 25.22
N GLU A 202 -9.08 7.62 26.19
CA GLU A 202 -8.75 7.47 27.62
C GLU A 202 -8.97 6.04 28.13
N GLU A 203 -10.07 5.42 27.72
CA GLU A 203 -10.36 4.02 28.05
C GLU A 203 -9.30 3.09 27.45
N LYS A 204 -8.94 3.31 26.19
CA LYS A 204 -7.90 2.53 25.51
C LYS A 204 -6.55 2.65 26.21
N VAL A 205 -6.15 3.85 26.62
CA VAL A 205 -4.92 4.10 27.39
C VAL A 205 -4.93 3.32 28.71
N LYS A 206 -6.04 3.33 29.46
CA LYS A 206 -6.16 2.59 30.73
C LYS A 206 -6.00 1.07 30.54
N ILE A 207 -6.66 0.53 29.51
CA ILE A 207 -6.57 -0.90 29.17
C ILE A 207 -5.13 -1.29 28.80
N LEU A 208 -4.51 -0.54 27.92
CA LEU A 208 -3.14 -0.79 27.45
C LEU A 208 -2.14 -0.66 28.60
N SER A 209 -2.24 0.38 29.41
CA SER A 209 -1.38 0.59 30.57
C SER A 209 -1.45 -0.60 31.52
N SER A 210 -2.67 -1.08 31.83
CA SER A 210 -2.86 -2.25 32.67
C SER A 210 -2.27 -3.53 32.08
N ALA A 211 -2.47 -3.76 30.77
CA ALA A 211 -1.97 -4.94 30.07
C ALA A 211 -0.44 -4.97 30.02
N LEU A 212 0.18 -3.84 29.72
CA LEU A 212 1.64 -3.71 29.61
C LEU A 212 2.34 -3.88 30.96
N HIS A 213 1.80 -3.34 32.05
CA HIS A 213 2.37 -3.51 33.38
C HIS A 213 2.32 -4.99 33.88
N THR A 214 1.33 -5.76 33.45
CA THR A 214 1.14 -7.15 33.93
C THR A 214 2.18 -8.11 33.36
N VAL A 215 2.76 -7.83 32.20
CA VAL A 215 3.74 -8.72 31.54
C VAL A 215 5.13 -8.58 32.17
N ILE A 216 5.52 -7.41 32.62
CA ILE A 216 6.82 -7.16 33.27
C ILE A 216 6.84 -7.72 34.70
N GLY A 217 5.67 -7.88 35.37
CA GLY A 217 5.56 -8.38 36.72
C GLY A 217 5.44 -9.90 36.88
N ARG A 218 5.33 -10.67 35.79
CA ARG A 218 5.21 -12.13 35.82
C ARG A 218 6.49 -12.91 35.55
N GLY A 219 7.58 -12.22 35.31
CA GLY A 219 8.88 -12.88 35.27
C GLY A 219 9.35 -13.19 36.68
N ASP A 220 9.21 -14.44 37.14
CA ASP A 220 10.02 -14.99 38.21
C ASP A 220 11.49 -14.87 37.77
N ILE A 221 12.18 -13.83 38.21
CA ILE A 221 13.62 -13.64 38.17
C ILE A 221 14.16 -13.73 39.58
#